data_342ff65bae33056ca62d6de54c2e8449
#
_entry.id   342ff65bae33056ca62d6de54c2e8449
#
_cell.length_a   1.000
_cell.length_b   1.000
_cell.length_c   1.000
_cell.angle_alpha   90.00
_cell.angle_beta   90.00
_cell.angle_gamma   90.00
#
_symmetry.space_group_name_H-M   'P 1'
#
loop_
_entity.id
_entity.type
_entity.pdbx_description
1 polymer ?
#
loop_
_entity_poly.entity_id
_entity_poly.type
_entity_poly.pdbx_seq_one_letter_code
_entity_poly.pdbx_strand_id
1 'polypeptide(L)'
;QGPDLMQRMQKHAERFDTKTIIDHIEAVDLSQRPFWLQGSNQYRCDALIIATGASARYLGLPSEQAFQGKGVSACATCDGFFYRDRKVAVIGGGNTAVEEALYLSNLCAEVTLVHRRDQLRAEKIMQKKLFERAATGNIRLLWNHRLDEVLGDTNGVTGVRLREMGTDRPHDLEVAGVFIAIGHSPNTGIFAGQLAMANGYIRVQGGVDGNATATSVAGVFAAGDVADHTYRQAVTSAGTGCMAALDAEKFLDHS
;
A
#
# COMPACT_ATOMS: atom_id res chain seq x y z
N GLN A 1 -6.29 12.22 14.49
CA GLN A 1 -6.51 10.91 13.88
C GLN A 1 -6.77 11.07 12.39
N GLY A 2 -6.64 9.96 11.60
CA GLY A 2 -6.81 9.98 10.15
C GLY A 2 -8.13 10.60 9.69
N PRO A 3 -9.28 10.16 10.19
CA PRO A 3 -10.58 10.71 9.81
C PRO A 3 -10.71 12.22 10.03
N ASP A 4 -10.22 12.73 11.15
CA ASP A 4 -10.19 14.16 11.46
C ASP A 4 -9.36 14.95 10.43
N LEU A 5 -8.20 14.42 10.05
CA LEU A 5 -7.34 15.04 9.05
C LEU A 5 -8.04 15.11 7.70
N MET A 6 -8.70 14.04 7.28
CA MET A 6 -9.46 14.01 6.02
C MET A 6 -10.59 15.02 6.02
N GLN A 7 -11.35 15.13 7.09
CA GLN A 7 -12.40 16.14 7.22
C GLN A 7 -11.86 17.57 7.14
N ARG A 8 -10.70 17.84 7.75
CA ARG A 8 -10.05 19.16 7.66
C ARG A 8 -9.58 19.47 6.26
N MET A 9 -9.01 18.49 5.56
CA MET A 9 -8.58 18.63 4.16
C MET A 9 -9.78 18.89 3.25
N GLN A 10 -10.88 18.14 3.40
CA GLN A 10 -12.10 18.36 2.66
C GLN A 10 -12.66 19.77 2.88
N LYS A 11 -12.84 20.19 4.14
CA LYS A 11 -13.30 21.54 4.47
C LYS A 11 -12.39 22.63 3.93
N HIS A 12 -11.09 22.36 3.88
CA HIS A 12 -10.12 23.29 3.30
C HIS A 12 -10.33 23.43 1.79
N ALA A 13 -10.49 22.32 1.06
CA ALA A 13 -10.76 22.35 -0.39
C ALA A 13 -12.11 23.05 -0.70
N GLU A 14 -13.16 22.76 0.07
CA GLU A 14 -14.49 23.38 -0.08
C GLU A 14 -14.48 24.90 0.08
N ARG A 15 -13.50 25.47 0.82
CA ARG A 15 -13.33 26.94 0.92
C ARG A 15 -12.95 27.62 -0.39
N PHE A 16 -12.48 26.85 -1.36
CA PHE A 16 -12.11 27.29 -2.70
C PHE A 16 -13.12 26.79 -3.74
N ASP A 17 -14.37 26.60 -3.35
CA ASP A 17 -15.49 26.15 -4.20
C ASP A 17 -15.27 24.77 -4.84
N THR A 18 -14.36 23.96 -4.30
CA THR A 18 -14.16 22.59 -4.75
C THR A 18 -15.39 21.75 -4.39
N LYS A 19 -16.00 21.13 -5.40
CA LYS A 19 -17.14 20.23 -5.20
C LYS A 19 -16.65 18.84 -4.89
N THR A 20 -16.97 18.32 -3.70
CA THR A 20 -16.75 16.91 -3.32
C THR A 20 -18.00 16.11 -3.66
N ILE A 21 -17.86 15.11 -4.53
CA ILE A 21 -18.94 14.21 -4.93
C ILE A 21 -18.59 12.82 -4.43
N ILE A 22 -19.47 12.22 -3.62
CA ILE A 22 -19.31 10.84 -3.15
C ILE A 22 -19.90 9.93 -4.21
N ASP A 23 -19.01 9.34 -5.03
CA ASP A 23 -19.39 8.40 -6.08
C ASP A 23 -18.25 7.40 -6.32
N HIS A 24 -18.55 6.28 -6.96
CA HIS A 24 -17.58 5.28 -7.37
C HIS A 24 -17.51 5.22 -8.88
N ILE A 25 -16.34 5.57 -9.44
CA ILE A 25 -16.14 5.52 -10.89
C ILE A 25 -15.80 4.09 -11.30
N GLU A 26 -16.62 3.53 -12.18
CA GLU A 26 -16.53 2.14 -12.66
C GLU A 26 -15.90 2.03 -14.06
N ALA A 27 -16.00 3.11 -14.85
CA ALA A 27 -15.44 3.15 -16.20
C ALA A 27 -14.98 4.56 -16.58
N VAL A 28 -13.99 4.63 -17.47
CA VAL A 28 -13.50 5.87 -18.05
C VAL A 28 -13.28 5.71 -19.55
N ASP A 29 -13.41 6.81 -20.30
CA ASP A 29 -12.95 6.90 -21.68
C ASP A 29 -12.00 8.10 -21.78
N LEU A 30 -10.73 7.80 -22.07
CA LEU A 30 -9.65 8.76 -22.19
C LEU A 30 -9.22 8.99 -23.65
N SER A 31 -9.98 8.46 -24.62
CA SER A 31 -9.66 8.52 -26.04
C SER A 31 -9.79 9.91 -26.65
N GLN A 32 -10.65 10.77 -26.09
CA GLN A 32 -10.90 12.13 -26.55
C GLN A 32 -11.31 13.05 -25.38
N ARG A 33 -11.10 14.35 -25.54
CA ARG A 33 -11.58 15.37 -24.61
C ARG A 33 -12.90 15.99 -25.07
N PRO A 34 -13.79 16.36 -24.15
CA PRO A 34 -13.68 16.13 -22.69
C PRO A 34 -13.72 14.65 -22.34
N PHE A 35 -12.84 14.22 -21.40
CA PHE A 35 -12.80 12.85 -20.90
C PHE A 35 -14.14 12.48 -20.27
N TRP A 36 -14.50 11.21 -20.39
CA TRP A 36 -15.76 10.70 -19.86
C TRP A 36 -15.52 9.71 -18.72
N LEU A 37 -16.28 9.85 -17.64
CA LEU A 37 -16.24 8.98 -16.48
C LEU A 37 -17.65 8.53 -16.11
N GLN A 38 -17.81 7.25 -15.79
CA GLN A 38 -19.06 6.64 -15.37
C GLN A 38 -18.95 6.16 -13.93
N GLY A 39 -19.80 6.66 -13.07
CA GLY A 39 -20.15 6.15 -11.76
C GLY A 39 -21.65 6.00 -11.67
N SER A 40 -22.25 6.31 -10.52
CA SER A 40 -23.72 6.44 -10.39
C SER A 40 -24.26 7.53 -11.33
N ASN A 41 -23.45 8.53 -11.62
CA ASN A 41 -23.68 9.57 -12.61
C ASN A 41 -22.60 9.57 -13.68
N GLN A 42 -22.82 10.36 -14.74
CA GLN A 42 -21.81 10.62 -15.76
C GLN A 42 -21.10 11.95 -15.47
N TYR A 43 -19.79 11.94 -15.63
CA TYR A 43 -18.95 13.12 -15.46
C TYR A 43 -18.11 13.35 -16.70
N ARG A 44 -17.78 14.63 -16.97
CA ARG A 44 -16.89 15.03 -18.06
C ARG A 44 -15.88 16.04 -17.52
N CYS A 45 -14.65 15.97 -18.02
CA CYS A 45 -13.59 16.90 -17.66
C CYS A 45 -12.59 17.08 -18.80
N ASP A 46 -11.96 18.25 -18.85
CA ASP A 46 -10.90 18.57 -19.81
C ASP A 46 -9.51 18.19 -19.30
N ALA A 47 -9.36 18.09 -17.95
CA ALA A 47 -8.19 17.53 -17.31
C ALA A 47 -8.62 16.55 -16.20
N LEU A 48 -7.86 15.45 -16.01
CA LEU A 48 -8.13 14.41 -15.03
C LEU A 48 -6.91 14.16 -14.17
N ILE A 49 -7.06 14.21 -12.84
CA ILE A 49 -6.05 13.77 -11.89
C ILE A 49 -6.52 12.45 -11.27
N ILE A 50 -5.73 11.40 -11.46
CA ILE A 50 -5.99 10.07 -10.91
C ILE A 50 -5.25 9.95 -9.58
N ALA A 51 -5.99 9.80 -8.48
CA ALA A 51 -5.47 9.65 -7.13
C ALA A 51 -6.15 8.46 -6.40
N THR A 52 -6.40 7.38 -7.13
CA THR A 52 -7.14 6.19 -6.65
C THR A 52 -6.35 5.31 -5.70
N GLY A 53 -5.06 5.58 -5.52
CA GLY A 53 -4.19 4.90 -4.56
C GLY A 53 -3.87 3.45 -4.91
N ALA A 54 -3.42 2.72 -3.89
CA ALA A 54 -3.15 1.28 -3.95
C ALA A 54 -3.69 0.61 -2.68
N SER A 55 -4.19 -0.60 -2.83
CA SER A 55 -4.70 -1.39 -1.73
C SER A 55 -3.67 -2.42 -1.28
N ALA A 56 -3.44 -2.52 0.02
CA ALA A 56 -2.65 -3.61 0.58
C ALA A 56 -3.33 -4.95 0.28
N ARG A 57 -2.54 -5.95 -0.05
CA ARG A 57 -3.03 -7.31 -0.22
C ARG A 57 -3.09 -8.01 1.11
N TYR A 58 -4.21 -8.65 1.36
CA TYR A 58 -4.45 -9.49 2.51
C TYR A 58 -4.65 -10.94 2.09
N LEU A 59 -4.59 -11.87 3.03
CA LEU A 59 -4.83 -13.31 2.76
C LEU A 59 -6.32 -13.62 2.65
N GLY A 60 -7.18 -12.70 3.08
CA GLY A 60 -8.63 -12.86 3.07
C GLY A 60 -9.17 -13.68 4.24
N LEU A 61 -8.42 -13.78 5.32
CA LEU A 61 -8.85 -14.48 6.53
C LEU A 61 -9.84 -13.60 7.32
N PRO A 62 -10.96 -14.13 7.81
CA PRO A 62 -11.88 -13.35 8.66
C PRO A 62 -11.21 -12.77 9.91
N SER A 63 -10.27 -13.51 10.51
CA SER A 63 -9.49 -13.04 11.66
C SER A 63 -8.55 -11.88 11.31
N GLU A 64 -7.95 -11.88 10.11
CA GLU A 64 -7.17 -10.76 9.59
C GLU A 64 -8.01 -9.48 9.58
N GLN A 65 -9.22 -9.55 9.03
CA GLN A 65 -10.14 -8.42 8.94
C GLN A 65 -10.60 -7.95 10.33
N ALA A 66 -10.87 -8.86 11.25
CA ALA A 66 -11.34 -8.54 12.60
C ALA A 66 -10.31 -7.74 13.42
N PHE A 67 -9.01 -7.96 13.15
CA PHE A 67 -7.92 -7.31 13.87
C PHE A 67 -7.19 -6.22 13.06
N GLN A 68 -7.68 -5.81 11.90
CA GLN A 68 -7.14 -4.66 11.18
C GLN A 68 -7.19 -3.39 12.04
N GLY A 69 -6.05 -2.72 12.19
CA GLY A 69 -5.90 -1.56 13.07
C GLY A 69 -5.89 -1.90 14.58
N LYS A 70 -5.99 -3.20 14.94
CA LYS A 70 -5.91 -3.69 16.31
C LYS A 70 -4.83 -4.76 16.49
N GLY A 71 -3.79 -4.69 15.68
CA GLY A 71 -2.68 -5.63 15.71
C GLY A 71 -2.33 -6.22 14.36
N VAL A 72 -3.21 -6.16 13.35
CA VAL A 72 -2.92 -6.49 11.96
C VAL A 72 -2.64 -5.22 11.18
N SER A 73 -1.48 -5.15 10.53
CA SER A 73 -1.04 -4.04 9.68
C SER A 73 -0.48 -4.57 8.35
N ALA A 74 -0.37 -3.69 7.37
CA ALA A 74 0.31 -3.94 6.10
C ALA A 74 1.39 -2.87 5.80
N CYS A 75 1.83 -2.14 6.83
CA CYS A 75 2.82 -1.07 6.69
C CYS A 75 3.69 -0.98 7.95
N ALA A 76 4.88 -1.55 7.90
CA ALA A 76 5.81 -1.52 9.04
C ALA A 76 6.29 -0.11 9.39
N THR A 77 6.51 0.74 8.39
CA THR A 77 6.93 2.14 8.61
C THR A 77 5.83 3.00 9.23
N CYS A 78 4.55 2.64 9.00
CA CYS A 78 3.40 3.33 9.57
C CYS A 78 3.18 2.94 11.03
N ASP A 79 3.18 1.65 11.32
CA ASP A 79 2.67 1.10 12.57
C ASP A 79 3.74 0.45 13.45
N GLY A 80 4.93 0.19 12.92
CA GLY A 80 6.00 -0.54 13.64
C GLY A 80 6.39 0.07 14.98
N PHE A 81 6.28 1.41 15.11
CA PHE A 81 6.59 2.11 16.35
C PHE A 81 5.71 1.67 17.53
N PHE A 82 4.44 1.29 17.28
CA PHE A 82 3.52 0.83 18.33
C PHE A 82 3.90 -0.54 18.92
N TYR A 83 4.82 -1.26 18.25
CA TYR A 83 5.31 -2.57 18.67
C TYR A 83 6.75 -2.56 19.16
N ARG A 84 7.26 -1.39 19.56
CA ARG A 84 8.57 -1.26 20.15
C ARG A 84 8.72 -2.21 21.34
N ASP A 85 9.86 -2.94 21.39
CA ASP A 85 10.21 -3.91 22.42
C ASP A 85 9.21 -5.07 22.56
N ARG A 86 8.36 -5.32 21.55
CA ARG A 86 7.40 -6.43 21.51
C ARG A 86 7.78 -7.44 20.43
N LYS A 87 7.19 -8.63 20.51
CA LYS A 87 7.32 -9.66 19.46
C LYS A 87 6.30 -9.40 18.35
N VAL A 88 6.71 -9.54 17.10
CA VAL A 88 5.84 -9.40 15.94
C VAL A 88 6.08 -10.49 14.90
N ALA A 89 5.07 -10.76 14.08
CA ALA A 89 5.19 -11.62 12.92
C ALA A 89 5.11 -10.80 11.63
N VAL A 90 5.90 -11.16 10.63
CA VAL A 90 5.82 -10.64 9.25
C VAL A 90 5.46 -11.81 8.34
N ILE A 91 4.37 -11.67 7.59
CA ILE A 91 3.88 -12.72 6.70
C ILE A 91 4.20 -12.35 5.27
N GLY A 92 5.10 -13.11 4.63
CA GLY A 92 5.48 -12.84 3.26
C GLY A 92 6.78 -13.50 2.84
N GLY A 93 7.34 -13.10 1.69
CA GLY A 93 8.62 -13.67 1.18
C GLY A 93 9.15 -12.97 -0.06
N GLY A 94 8.60 -11.80 -0.41
CA GLY A 94 9.12 -10.88 -1.41
C GLY A 94 9.93 -9.75 -0.78
N ASN A 95 10.34 -8.76 -1.60
CA ASN A 95 11.09 -7.58 -1.14
C ASN A 95 10.40 -6.89 0.03
N THR A 96 9.11 -6.59 -0.08
CA THR A 96 8.33 -5.94 0.98
C THR A 96 8.46 -6.66 2.32
N ALA A 97 8.34 -8.00 2.34
CA ALA A 97 8.42 -8.76 3.59
C ALA A 97 9.83 -8.70 4.20
N VAL A 98 10.87 -8.74 3.38
CA VAL A 98 12.25 -8.62 3.85
C VAL A 98 12.55 -7.22 4.35
N GLU A 99 12.12 -6.19 3.64
CA GLU A 99 12.26 -4.78 4.05
C GLU A 99 11.55 -4.50 5.38
N GLU A 100 10.32 -4.94 5.51
CA GLU A 100 9.54 -4.77 6.73
C GLU A 100 10.16 -5.52 7.91
N ALA A 101 10.62 -6.76 7.71
CA ALA A 101 11.28 -7.54 8.76
C ALA A 101 12.59 -6.86 9.22
N LEU A 102 13.40 -6.36 8.30
CA LEU A 102 14.62 -5.60 8.61
C LEU A 102 14.30 -4.29 9.35
N TYR A 103 13.29 -3.54 8.92
CA TYR A 103 12.86 -2.32 9.58
C TYR A 103 12.39 -2.59 11.01
N LEU A 104 11.47 -3.54 11.18
CA LEU A 104 10.91 -3.93 12.48
C LEU A 104 11.98 -4.48 13.44
N SER A 105 13.03 -5.12 12.92
CA SER A 105 14.13 -5.63 13.76
C SER A 105 14.90 -4.55 14.51
N ASN A 106 14.78 -3.28 14.08
CA ASN A 106 15.36 -2.15 14.80
C ASN A 106 14.46 -1.57 15.90
N LEU A 107 13.20 -2.00 15.94
CA LEU A 107 12.18 -1.49 16.87
C LEU A 107 11.70 -2.56 17.85
N CYS A 108 11.47 -3.76 17.35
CA CYS A 108 10.80 -4.84 18.08
C CYS A 108 11.80 -5.73 18.84
N ALA A 109 11.34 -6.37 19.89
CA ALA A 109 12.16 -7.33 20.64
C ALA A 109 12.50 -8.59 19.80
N GLU A 110 11.54 -9.05 19.01
CA GLU A 110 11.70 -10.19 18.11
C GLU A 110 10.80 -10.04 16.90
N VAL A 111 11.31 -10.39 15.71
CA VAL A 111 10.56 -10.41 14.45
C VAL A 111 10.60 -11.82 13.87
N THR A 112 9.45 -12.47 13.75
CA THR A 112 9.35 -13.76 13.08
C THR A 112 8.86 -13.56 11.64
N LEU A 113 9.74 -13.76 10.65
CA LEU A 113 9.36 -13.80 9.25
C LEU A 113 8.81 -15.18 8.89
N VAL A 114 7.52 -15.24 8.59
CA VAL A 114 6.81 -16.47 8.22
C VAL A 114 6.68 -16.54 6.70
N HIS A 115 7.19 -17.61 6.11
CA HIS A 115 7.08 -17.84 4.69
C HIS A 115 6.61 -19.26 4.35
N ARG A 116 5.67 -19.36 3.40
CA ARG A 116 5.04 -20.63 3.00
C ARG A 116 5.95 -21.56 2.17
N ARG A 117 7.15 -21.13 1.83
CA ARG A 117 8.15 -21.90 1.06
C ARG A 117 9.46 -21.91 1.84
N ASP A 118 10.42 -22.68 1.34
CA ASP A 118 11.78 -22.79 1.85
C ASP A 118 12.75 -21.74 1.28
N GLN A 119 12.27 -20.91 0.34
CA GLN A 119 13.07 -19.88 -0.34
C GLN A 119 12.29 -18.58 -0.52
N LEU A 120 12.96 -17.46 -0.28
CA LEU A 120 12.43 -16.12 -0.55
C LEU A 120 12.47 -15.79 -2.05
N ARG A 121 11.57 -14.91 -2.46
CA ARG A 121 11.54 -14.31 -3.81
C ARG A 121 12.10 -12.90 -3.84
N ALA A 122 12.55 -12.38 -2.70
CA ALA A 122 13.20 -11.10 -2.58
C ALA A 122 14.52 -11.06 -3.35
N GLU A 123 15.01 -9.89 -3.67
CA GLU A 123 16.33 -9.70 -4.29
C GLU A 123 17.44 -10.27 -3.42
N LYS A 124 18.47 -10.84 -4.04
CA LYS A 124 19.56 -11.53 -3.32
C LYS A 124 20.28 -10.64 -2.33
N ILE A 125 20.45 -9.35 -2.65
CA ILE A 125 21.08 -8.40 -1.74
C ILE A 125 20.24 -8.19 -0.46
N MET A 126 18.93 -8.17 -0.60
CA MET A 126 18.00 -8.05 0.54
C MET A 126 17.99 -9.32 1.38
N GLN A 127 17.98 -10.49 0.72
CA GLN A 127 18.09 -11.78 1.40
C GLN A 127 19.40 -11.88 2.22
N LYS A 128 20.52 -11.44 1.66
CA LYS A 128 21.81 -11.43 2.37
C LYS A 128 21.72 -10.62 3.66
N LYS A 129 21.20 -9.39 3.60
CA LYS A 129 21.00 -8.54 4.79
C LYS A 129 20.10 -9.21 5.82
N LEU A 130 19.01 -9.85 5.37
CA LEU A 130 18.09 -10.56 6.23
C LEU A 130 18.77 -11.73 6.96
N PHE A 131 19.51 -12.57 6.23
CA PHE A 131 20.21 -13.72 6.81
C PHE A 131 21.32 -13.31 7.78
N GLU A 132 22.08 -12.25 7.46
CA GLU A 132 23.07 -11.68 8.38
C GLU A 132 22.40 -11.20 9.67
N ARG A 133 21.26 -10.49 9.55
CA ARG A 133 20.50 -10.04 10.72
C ARG A 133 19.86 -11.17 11.51
N ALA A 134 19.41 -12.23 10.85
CA ALA A 134 18.85 -13.40 11.48
C ALA A 134 19.93 -14.24 12.23
N ALA A 135 21.16 -14.28 11.74
CA ALA A 135 22.25 -15.01 12.36
C ALA A 135 22.74 -14.40 13.69
N THR A 136 22.65 -13.09 13.85
CA THR A 136 23.25 -12.37 14.99
C THR A 136 22.27 -11.50 15.77
N GLY A 137 21.04 -11.35 15.29
CA GLY A 137 20.05 -10.42 15.83
C GLY A 137 18.76 -11.12 16.28
N ASN A 138 17.69 -10.36 16.18
CA ASN A 138 16.37 -10.69 16.70
C ASN A 138 15.36 -11.13 15.62
N ILE A 139 15.83 -11.43 14.39
CA ILE A 139 14.97 -11.97 13.34
C ILE A 139 15.00 -13.49 13.39
N ARG A 140 13.83 -14.13 13.39
CA ARG A 140 13.63 -15.56 13.21
C ARG A 140 12.99 -15.84 11.86
N LEU A 141 13.44 -16.88 11.17
CA LEU A 141 12.89 -17.31 9.89
C LEU A 141 12.10 -18.60 10.10
N LEU A 142 10.81 -18.54 9.81
CA LEU A 142 9.91 -19.67 9.89
C LEU A 142 9.45 -20.07 8.49
N TRP A 143 10.13 -21.07 7.96
CA TRP A 143 9.90 -21.61 6.62
C TRP A 143 8.76 -22.61 6.59
N ASN A 144 8.18 -22.79 5.40
CA ASN A 144 7.14 -23.80 5.16
C ASN A 144 5.92 -23.64 6.08
N HIS A 145 5.59 -22.40 6.47
CA HIS A 145 4.41 -22.11 7.26
C HIS A 145 3.55 -21.05 6.59
N ARG A 146 2.25 -21.17 6.71
CA ARG A 146 1.28 -20.16 6.30
C ARG A 146 0.50 -19.66 7.52
N LEU A 147 0.05 -18.42 7.45
CA LEU A 147 -0.91 -17.91 8.43
C LEU A 147 -2.25 -18.62 8.20
N ASP A 148 -2.82 -19.13 9.27
CA ASP A 148 -4.13 -19.79 9.29
C ASP A 148 -5.17 -18.91 9.97
N GLU A 149 -4.77 -18.33 11.12
CA GLU A 149 -5.66 -17.49 11.93
C GLU A 149 -4.85 -16.45 12.70
N VAL A 150 -5.40 -15.26 12.85
CA VAL A 150 -4.91 -14.27 13.82
C VAL A 150 -5.67 -14.45 15.12
N LEU A 151 -4.94 -14.62 16.22
CA LEU A 151 -5.47 -14.82 17.54
C LEU A 151 -5.46 -13.51 18.32
N GLY A 152 -6.50 -13.25 19.08
CA GLY A 152 -6.56 -12.02 19.88
C GLY A 152 -7.80 -11.97 20.78
N ASP A 153 -7.89 -10.88 21.50
CA ASP A 153 -9.00 -10.57 22.40
C ASP A 153 -9.56 -9.15 22.13
N THR A 154 -10.32 -8.61 23.06
CA THR A 154 -10.89 -7.25 22.95
C THR A 154 -9.83 -6.13 22.87
N ASN A 155 -8.60 -6.41 23.32
CA ASN A 155 -7.48 -5.46 23.36
C ASN A 155 -6.63 -5.50 22.07
N GLY A 156 -6.80 -6.54 21.23
CA GLY A 156 -6.09 -6.71 19.98
C GLY A 156 -5.43 -8.09 19.82
N VAL A 157 -4.42 -8.14 18.95
CA VAL A 157 -3.69 -9.36 18.64
C VAL A 157 -2.86 -9.84 19.84
N THR A 158 -2.98 -11.14 20.16
CA THR A 158 -2.16 -11.84 21.16
C THR A 158 -1.27 -12.92 20.56
N GLY A 159 -1.54 -13.33 19.32
CA GLY A 159 -0.78 -14.36 18.63
C GLY A 159 -1.29 -14.64 17.23
N VAL A 160 -0.66 -15.62 16.61
CA VAL A 160 -1.07 -16.19 15.32
C VAL A 160 -1.06 -17.70 15.38
N ARG A 161 -2.02 -18.33 14.72
CA ARG A 161 -1.99 -19.74 14.38
C ARG A 161 -1.42 -19.89 12.99
N LEU A 162 -0.35 -20.63 12.91
CA LEU A 162 0.32 -20.98 11.67
C LEU A 162 0.05 -22.45 11.34
N ARG A 163 0.16 -22.81 10.06
CA ARG A 163 0.14 -24.20 9.63
C ARG A 163 1.40 -24.54 8.85
N GLU A 164 2.00 -25.66 9.22
CA GLU A 164 3.12 -26.21 8.50
C GLU A 164 2.69 -26.78 7.15
N MET A 165 3.37 -26.38 6.10
CA MET A 165 3.07 -26.84 4.74
C MET A 165 3.48 -28.33 4.59
N GLY A 166 2.56 -29.13 4.10
CA GLY A 166 2.77 -30.57 3.89
C GLY A 166 2.24 -31.47 5.02
N THR A 167 2.35 -31.06 6.27
CA THR A 167 1.81 -31.83 7.42
C THR A 167 0.49 -31.27 7.94
N ASP A 168 0.20 -30.01 7.61
CA ASP A 168 -0.94 -29.22 8.09
C ASP A 168 -1.02 -29.09 9.64
N ARG A 169 0.10 -29.34 10.32
CA ARG A 169 0.17 -29.23 11.79
C ARG A 169 0.02 -27.76 12.20
N PRO A 170 -0.83 -27.48 13.21
CA PRO A 170 -0.93 -26.14 13.76
C PRO A 170 0.29 -25.80 14.60
N HIS A 171 0.71 -24.55 14.55
CA HIS A 171 1.77 -23.97 15.36
C HIS A 171 1.32 -22.57 15.80
N ASP A 172 1.06 -22.41 17.08
CA ASP A 172 0.68 -21.12 17.63
C ASP A 172 1.94 -20.35 18.06
N LEU A 173 2.00 -19.08 17.65
CA LEU A 173 3.09 -18.16 17.95
C LEU A 173 2.55 -16.94 18.66
N GLU A 174 3.06 -16.66 19.86
CA GLU A 174 2.70 -15.45 20.63
C GLU A 174 3.37 -14.23 20.03
N VAL A 175 2.56 -13.27 19.57
CA VAL A 175 2.99 -11.97 19.01
C VAL A 175 1.99 -10.88 19.36
N ALA A 176 2.48 -9.67 19.48
CA ALA A 176 1.63 -8.48 19.73
C ALA A 176 1.11 -7.84 18.47
N GLY A 177 1.69 -8.15 17.32
CA GLY A 177 1.29 -7.62 16.04
C GLY A 177 1.70 -8.50 14.87
N VAL A 178 0.96 -8.37 13.78
CA VAL A 178 1.14 -9.13 12.54
C VAL A 178 1.20 -8.16 11.37
N PHE A 179 2.27 -8.22 10.60
CA PHE A 179 2.46 -7.42 9.40
C PHE A 179 2.25 -8.29 8.16
N ILE A 180 1.21 -8.00 7.40
CA ILE A 180 0.88 -8.73 6.17
C ILE A 180 1.63 -8.11 5.00
N ALA A 181 2.78 -8.66 4.67
CA ALA A 181 3.74 -8.14 3.72
C ALA A 181 3.75 -8.94 2.40
N ILE A 182 2.56 -9.13 1.80
CA ILE A 182 2.39 -9.88 0.54
C ILE A 182 2.20 -8.99 -0.68
N GLY A 183 2.46 -7.68 -0.52
CA GLY A 183 2.47 -6.67 -1.56
C GLY A 183 1.21 -5.82 -1.60
N HIS A 184 1.17 -4.92 -2.60
CA HIS A 184 0.07 -3.99 -2.85
C HIS A 184 -0.48 -4.21 -4.26
N SER A 185 -1.68 -3.75 -4.49
CA SER A 185 -2.33 -3.71 -5.79
C SER A 185 -2.80 -2.28 -6.07
N PRO A 186 -2.27 -1.60 -7.09
CA PRO A 186 -2.75 -0.26 -7.43
C PRO A 186 -4.19 -0.34 -7.95
N ASN A 187 -4.98 0.68 -7.63
CA ASN A 187 -6.38 0.77 -8.02
C ASN A 187 -6.50 1.39 -9.42
N THR A 188 -6.08 0.64 -10.43
CA THR A 188 -5.90 1.08 -11.82
C THR A 188 -6.73 0.30 -12.84
N GLY A 189 -7.56 -0.65 -12.40
CA GLY A 189 -8.28 -1.56 -13.30
C GLY A 189 -9.07 -0.87 -14.40
N ILE A 190 -9.75 0.24 -14.08
CA ILE A 190 -10.58 1.01 -15.03
C ILE A 190 -9.76 1.76 -16.09
N PHE A 191 -8.46 1.94 -15.88
CA PHE A 191 -7.56 2.61 -16.82
C PHE A 191 -6.75 1.63 -17.68
N ALA A 192 -6.96 0.33 -17.51
CA ALA A 192 -6.22 -0.71 -18.24
C ALA A 192 -6.45 -0.57 -19.75
N GLY A 193 -5.36 -0.65 -20.53
CA GLY A 193 -5.40 -0.48 -21.99
C GLY A 193 -5.50 0.97 -22.48
N GLN A 194 -5.73 1.95 -21.60
CA GLN A 194 -5.81 3.36 -21.96
C GLN A 194 -4.57 4.16 -21.52
N LEU A 195 -3.93 3.75 -20.43
CA LEU A 195 -2.72 4.41 -19.91
C LEU A 195 -1.53 3.46 -19.91
N ALA A 196 -0.33 4.00 -20.11
CA ALA A 196 0.90 3.26 -19.94
C ALA A 196 1.10 2.90 -18.47
N MET A 197 1.37 1.62 -18.19
CA MET A 197 1.54 1.09 -16.84
C MET A 197 2.81 0.26 -16.71
N ALA A 198 3.33 0.15 -15.47
CA ALA A 198 4.39 -0.78 -15.11
C ALA A 198 3.98 -1.53 -13.84
N ASN A 199 3.91 -2.86 -13.90
CA ASN A 199 3.43 -3.70 -12.79
C ASN A 199 2.06 -3.29 -12.23
N GLY A 200 1.17 -2.74 -13.09
CA GLY A 200 -0.14 -2.23 -12.74
C GLY A 200 -0.18 -0.78 -12.25
N TYR A 201 0.95 -0.17 -11.94
CA TYR A 201 1.04 1.25 -11.55
C TYR A 201 1.05 2.15 -12.78
N ILE A 202 0.37 3.29 -12.72
CA ILE A 202 0.38 4.29 -13.81
C ILE A 202 1.78 4.87 -13.94
N ARG A 203 2.30 4.90 -15.17
CA ARG A 203 3.57 5.56 -15.47
C ARG A 203 3.35 7.05 -15.63
N VAL A 204 4.15 7.83 -14.93
CA VAL A 204 4.23 9.29 -15.05
C VAL A 204 5.60 9.68 -15.60
N GLN A 205 5.73 10.89 -16.13
CA GLN A 205 6.98 11.38 -16.71
C GLN A 205 8.10 11.47 -15.68
N GLY A 206 7.78 11.95 -14.46
CA GLY A 206 8.78 12.26 -13.45
C GLY A 206 9.67 13.45 -13.85
N GLY A 207 10.69 13.73 -13.02
CA GLY A 207 11.67 14.78 -13.30
C GLY A 207 11.38 16.11 -12.61
N VAL A 208 12.19 17.13 -12.97
CA VAL A 208 12.19 18.47 -12.34
C VAL A 208 11.79 19.59 -13.30
N ASP A 209 11.57 19.27 -14.57
CA ASP A 209 11.29 20.25 -15.63
C ASP A 209 9.79 20.58 -15.80
N GLY A 210 8.98 20.17 -14.84
CA GLY A 210 7.52 20.24 -14.89
C GLY A 210 6.88 19.03 -15.56
N ASN A 211 5.54 18.96 -15.51
CA ASN A 211 4.73 17.83 -16.01
C ASN A 211 5.13 16.47 -15.39
N ALA A 212 5.71 16.49 -14.19
CA ALA A 212 6.23 15.28 -13.55
C ALA A 212 5.15 14.23 -13.29
N THR A 213 3.88 14.65 -13.15
CA THR A 213 2.72 13.79 -12.90
C THR A 213 1.93 13.44 -14.17
N ALA A 214 2.35 13.96 -15.35
CA ALA A 214 1.71 13.67 -16.62
C ALA A 214 1.83 12.20 -16.99
N THR A 215 0.73 11.61 -17.45
CA THR A 215 0.65 10.22 -17.92
C THR A 215 0.93 10.13 -19.43
N SER A 216 0.67 8.98 -20.04
CA SER A 216 0.77 8.78 -21.49
C SER A 216 -0.34 9.46 -22.30
N VAL A 217 -1.37 9.99 -21.66
CA VAL A 217 -2.48 10.72 -22.31
C VAL A 217 -2.43 12.18 -21.86
N ALA A 218 -2.37 13.10 -22.83
CA ALA A 218 -2.31 14.53 -22.57
C ALA A 218 -3.57 15.00 -21.82
N GLY A 219 -3.40 15.76 -20.72
CA GLY A 219 -4.48 16.19 -19.84
C GLY A 219 -4.85 15.16 -18.75
N VAL A 220 -4.17 14.02 -18.70
CA VAL A 220 -4.34 13.02 -17.64
C VAL A 220 -3.08 12.94 -16.79
N PHE A 221 -3.26 13.13 -15.48
CA PHE A 221 -2.20 13.15 -14.48
C PHE A 221 -2.45 12.07 -13.43
N ALA A 222 -1.39 11.60 -12.76
CA ALA A 222 -1.53 10.63 -11.67
C ALA A 222 -0.67 11.01 -10.48
N ALA A 223 -1.22 10.84 -9.26
CA ALA A 223 -0.58 11.22 -8.01
C ALA A 223 -0.81 10.20 -6.90
N GLY A 224 0.13 10.09 -5.99
CA GLY A 224 0.08 9.17 -4.85
C GLY A 224 0.34 7.73 -5.23
N ASP A 225 -0.15 6.82 -4.40
CA ASP A 225 0.18 5.39 -4.47
C ASP A 225 -0.27 4.70 -5.77
N VAL A 226 -1.12 5.30 -6.57
CA VAL A 226 -1.51 4.79 -7.89
C VAL A 226 -0.35 4.80 -8.90
N ALA A 227 0.63 5.68 -8.69
CA ALA A 227 1.86 5.82 -9.47
C ALA A 227 3.13 5.51 -8.65
N ASP A 228 3.10 5.73 -7.33
CA ASP A 228 4.21 5.47 -6.42
C ASP A 228 4.20 4.03 -5.91
N HIS A 229 4.97 3.16 -6.57
CA HIS A 229 5.16 1.77 -6.11
C HIS A 229 6.29 1.62 -5.07
N THR A 230 7.03 2.68 -4.76
CA THR A 230 8.23 2.66 -3.94
C THR A 230 7.99 3.13 -2.52
N TYR A 231 7.52 4.34 -2.35
CA TYR A 231 7.44 4.99 -1.03
C TYR A 231 6.10 4.77 -0.35
N ARG A 232 4.99 5.01 -1.06
CA ARG A 232 3.61 4.84 -0.55
C ARG A 232 3.39 5.48 0.81
N GLN A 233 3.78 6.75 0.93
CA GLN A 233 3.63 7.54 2.15
C GLN A 233 2.68 8.71 1.94
N ALA A 234 1.93 9.08 2.99
CA ALA A 234 0.99 10.20 2.94
C ALA A 234 1.65 11.51 2.49
N VAL A 235 2.91 11.75 2.94
CA VAL A 235 3.65 12.97 2.57
C VAL A 235 4.07 12.96 1.10
N THR A 236 4.45 11.81 0.53
CA THR A 236 4.77 11.71 -0.90
C THR A 236 3.53 11.84 -1.75
N SER A 237 2.41 11.27 -1.31
CA SER A 237 1.11 11.43 -1.97
C SER A 237 0.64 12.87 -1.95
N ALA A 238 0.78 13.59 -0.84
CA ALA A 238 0.45 15.02 -0.76
C ALA A 238 1.34 15.86 -1.69
N GLY A 239 2.65 15.58 -1.74
CA GLY A 239 3.58 16.25 -2.64
C GLY A 239 3.24 16.05 -4.12
N THR A 240 3.04 14.79 -4.54
CA THR A 240 2.65 14.49 -5.92
C THR A 240 1.25 15.00 -6.25
N GLY A 241 0.32 15.04 -5.30
CA GLY A 241 -0.99 15.65 -5.46
C GLY A 241 -0.92 17.14 -5.74
N CYS A 242 -0.06 17.88 -5.01
CA CYS A 242 0.23 19.29 -5.29
C CYS A 242 0.84 19.48 -6.69
N MET A 243 1.82 18.66 -7.07
CA MET A 243 2.42 18.68 -8.41
C MET A 243 1.37 18.44 -9.50
N ALA A 244 0.49 17.45 -9.31
CA ALA A 244 -0.56 17.14 -10.29
C ALA A 244 -1.56 18.29 -10.47
N ALA A 245 -1.89 19.00 -9.40
CA ALA A 245 -2.75 20.17 -9.49
C ALA A 245 -2.12 21.29 -10.34
N LEU A 246 -0.83 21.59 -10.10
CA LEU A 246 -0.08 22.60 -10.86
C LEU A 246 0.13 22.18 -12.33
N ASP A 247 0.41 20.90 -12.58
CA ASP A 247 0.54 20.36 -13.94
C ASP A 247 -0.80 20.45 -14.70
N ALA A 248 -1.93 20.14 -14.04
CA ALA A 248 -3.25 20.24 -14.62
C ALA A 248 -3.68 21.69 -14.90
N GLU A 249 -3.41 22.63 -13.97
CA GLU A 249 -3.64 24.05 -14.14
C GLU A 249 -2.90 24.57 -15.38
N LYS A 250 -1.59 24.32 -15.44
CA LYS A 250 -0.77 24.73 -16.58
C LYS A 250 -1.24 24.13 -17.90
N PHE A 251 -1.71 22.90 -17.88
CA PHE A 251 -2.28 22.25 -19.07
C PHE A 251 -3.55 22.95 -19.54
N LEU A 252 -4.47 23.30 -18.65
CA LEU A 252 -5.72 23.98 -18.97
C LEU A 252 -5.51 25.40 -19.48
N ASP A 253 -4.50 26.10 -18.98
CA ASP A 253 -4.15 27.47 -19.44
C ASP A 253 -3.63 27.49 -20.87
N HIS A 254 -3.16 26.38 -21.41
CA HIS A 254 -2.58 26.28 -22.76
C HIS A 254 -3.43 25.43 -23.72
N SER A 255 -4.67 25.07 -23.34
CA SER A 255 -5.55 24.16 -24.07
C SER A 255 -6.63 24.83 -24.89
#